data_9debc6efdd2d6be79f845888c3002dc0
#
_entry.id   9debc6efdd2d6be79f845888c3002dc0
#
_cell.length_a   1.000
_cell.length_b   1.000
_cell.length_c   1.000
_cell.angle_alpha   90.00
_cell.angle_beta   90.00
_cell.angle_gamma   90.00
#
_symmetry.space_group_name_H-M   'P 1'
#
loop_
_entity.id
_entity.type
_entity.pdbx_description
1 polymer ?
#
loop_
_entity_poly.entity_id
_entity_poly.type
_entity_poly.pdbx_seq_one_letter_code
_entity_poly.pdbx_strand_id
1 'polypeptide(L)'
;AFIEAHRPELARVVLELHLEHAAAEHVARDGAVVPTGQPEARWWFTSRLPRLEAAVRGAVEAEKLERSFVVPPTIFGPQPTTDGGFFHLEGVPLVNFLTAPFYLFDAMDTLDKIHRASLVPVTRAAVRIVESTAGVSAAAMRGEADGQTSVRGAGPLGLRPRKRGGS
;
A
#
# COMPACT_ATOMS: atom_id res chain seq x y z
N ALA A 1 14.65 6.34 11.80
CA ALA A 1 14.88 7.75 12.21
C ALA A 1 13.59 8.56 12.26
N PHE A 2 12.86 8.83 11.14
CA PHE A 2 11.66 9.70 11.16
C PHE A 2 10.56 9.14 12.08
N ILE A 3 10.14 7.92 11.86
CA ILE A 3 9.09 7.22 12.66
C ILE A 3 9.41 7.27 14.15
N GLU A 4 10.63 6.96 14.51
CA GLU A 4 11.06 6.93 15.91
C GLU A 4 11.03 8.33 16.55
N ALA A 5 11.48 9.35 15.84
CA ALA A 5 11.46 10.72 16.30
C ALA A 5 10.04 11.28 16.47
N HIS A 6 9.08 10.83 15.67
CA HIS A 6 7.70 11.31 15.64
C HIS A 6 6.68 10.30 16.18
N ARG A 7 7.12 9.22 16.83
CA ARG A 7 6.24 8.16 17.35
C ARG A 7 5.04 8.67 18.17
N PRO A 8 5.19 9.66 19.07
CA PRO A 8 4.04 10.19 19.82
C PRO A 8 2.98 10.86 18.96
N GLU A 9 3.37 11.37 17.78
CA GLU A 9 2.49 12.09 16.86
C GLU A 9 1.72 11.14 15.95
N LEU A 10 2.23 9.91 15.74
CA LEU A 10 1.62 8.91 14.84
C LEU A 10 0.19 8.56 15.27
N ALA A 11 -0.13 8.64 16.56
CA ALA A 11 -1.49 8.44 17.06
C ALA A 11 -2.51 9.43 16.51
N ARG A 12 -2.05 10.60 16.03
CA ARG A 12 -2.88 11.67 15.46
C ARG A 12 -2.98 11.60 13.94
N VAL A 13 -2.16 10.78 13.28
CA VAL A 13 -2.18 10.62 11.82
C VAL A 13 -3.42 9.84 11.42
N VAL A 14 -4.25 10.45 10.58
CA VAL A 14 -5.50 9.85 10.05
C VAL A 14 -5.19 8.88 8.92
N LEU A 15 -4.29 9.28 8.04
CA LEU A 15 -3.90 8.53 6.85
C LEU A 15 -2.45 8.88 6.50
N GLU A 16 -1.67 7.89 6.17
CA GLU A 16 -0.45 8.04 5.39
C GLU A 16 -0.75 7.69 3.93
N LEU A 17 -0.47 8.62 3.04
CA LEU A 17 -0.61 8.39 1.59
C LEU A 17 0.76 8.51 0.92
N HIS A 18 1.26 7.36 0.49
CA HIS A 18 2.54 7.25 -0.21
C HIS A 18 2.33 7.07 -1.71
N LEU A 19 3.04 7.84 -2.51
CA LEU A 19 3.00 7.76 -3.98
C LEU A 19 4.42 7.53 -4.49
N GLU A 20 4.61 6.42 -5.18
CA GLU A 20 5.91 6.00 -5.67
C GLU A 20 5.79 5.40 -7.07
N HIS A 21 6.69 5.76 -7.97
CA HIS A 21 6.85 5.23 -9.32
C HIS A 21 5.56 5.19 -10.17
N ALA A 22 5.39 6.11 -11.09
CA ALA A 22 4.33 6.09 -12.11
C ALA A 22 4.92 5.61 -13.45
N ALA A 23 5.32 4.35 -13.51
CA ALA A 23 6.08 3.80 -14.63
C ALA A 23 5.23 3.46 -15.86
N ALA A 24 5.86 3.52 -17.03
CA ALA A 24 5.38 2.94 -18.26
C ALA A 24 5.79 1.47 -18.34
N GLU A 25 4.92 0.63 -18.90
CA GLU A 25 5.26 -0.76 -19.13
C GLU A 25 6.27 -0.89 -20.28
N HIS A 26 7.33 -1.63 -20.04
CA HIS A 26 8.31 -2.03 -21.03
C HIS A 26 8.47 -3.54 -21.04
N VAL A 27 8.85 -4.09 -22.16
CA VAL A 27 9.12 -5.53 -22.31
C VAL A 27 10.49 -5.72 -22.94
N ALA A 28 11.14 -6.81 -22.56
CA ALA A 28 12.36 -7.26 -23.24
C ALA A 28 11.98 -7.92 -24.57
N ARG A 29 12.49 -7.41 -25.69
CA ARG A 29 12.27 -7.97 -27.03
C ARG A 29 13.55 -7.84 -27.85
N ASP A 30 14.03 -8.95 -28.41
CA ASP A 30 15.21 -9.01 -29.27
C ASP A 30 16.45 -8.33 -28.66
N GLY A 31 16.68 -8.51 -27.36
CA GLY A 31 17.81 -7.93 -26.62
C GLY A 31 17.66 -6.44 -26.30
N ALA A 32 16.53 -5.82 -26.60
CA ALA A 32 16.22 -4.43 -26.28
C ALA A 32 15.04 -4.34 -25.27
N VAL A 33 14.99 -3.24 -24.51
CA VAL A 33 13.86 -2.87 -23.65
C VAL A 33 12.99 -1.88 -24.43
N VAL A 34 11.77 -2.29 -24.77
CA VAL A 34 10.87 -1.52 -25.61
C VAL A 34 9.57 -1.16 -24.89
N PRO A 35 9.03 0.07 -25.08
CA PRO A 35 7.77 0.47 -24.47
C PRO A 35 6.59 -0.26 -25.14
N THR A 36 5.59 -0.63 -24.34
CA THR A 36 4.31 -1.19 -24.84
C THR A 36 3.27 -0.11 -25.14
N GLY A 37 3.51 1.11 -24.66
CA GLY A 37 2.54 2.20 -24.69
C GLY A 37 1.50 2.14 -23.58
N GLN A 38 1.58 1.15 -22.70
CA GLN A 38 0.69 0.98 -21.57
C GLN A 38 1.34 1.47 -20.26
N PRO A 39 0.55 1.84 -19.24
CA PRO A 39 1.07 2.02 -17.90
C PRO A 39 1.49 0.67 -17.34
N GLU A 40 2.51 0.65 -16.48
CA GLU A 40 2.84 -0.50 -15.65
C GLU A 40 1.68 -0.84 -14.69
N ALA A 41 1.61 -2.08 -14.21
CA ALA A 41 0.62 -2.51 -13.23
C ALA A 41 0.68 -1.61 -11.98
N ARG A 42 -0.47 -1.08 -11.57
CA ARG A 42 -0.59 -0.14 -10.44
C ARG A 42 -1.06 -0.87 -9.20
N TRP A 43 -0.25 -0.86 -8.17
CA TRP A 43 -0.55 -1.47 -6.89
C TRP A 43 -0.97 -0.38 -5.90
N TRP A 44 -2.16 -0.53 -5.32
CA TRP A 44 -2.70 0.31 -4.27
C TRP A 44 -2.77 -0.52 -3.00
N PHE A 45 -1.68 -0.55 -2.25
CA PHE A 45 -1.64 -1.20 -0.93
C PHE A 45 -2.48 -0.39 0.03
N THR A 46 -3.63 -0.92 0.42
CA THR A 46 -4.63 -0.19 1.20
C THR A 46 -4.91 -0.93 2.49
N SER A 47 -4.82 -0.23 3.62
CA SER A 47 -5.22 -0.79 4.93
C SER A 47 -6.64 -1.32 4.86
N ARG A 48 -6.87 -2.48 5.47
CA ARG A 48 -8.17 -3.20 5.43
C ARG A 48 -9.23 -2.49 6.27
N LEU A 49 -9.58 -1.29 5.85
CA LEU A 49 -10.60 -0.44 6.40
C LEU A 49 -11.67 -0.26 5.33
N PRO A 50 -12.93 -0.74 5.51
CA PRO A 50 -13.95 -0.73 4.45
C PRO A 50 -14.14 0.63 3.79
N ARG A 51 -14.12 1.68 4.61
CA ARG A 51 -14.24 3.06 4.13
C ARG A 51 -13.07 3.46 3.23
N LEU A 52 -11.85 3.12 3.64
CA LEU A 52 -10.64 3.47 2.90
C LEU A 52 -10.53 2.66 1.60
N GLU A 53 -10.82 1.36 1.66
CA GLU A 53 -10.87 0.51 0.46
C GLU A 53 -11.91 1.03 -0.54
N ALA A 54 -13.09 1.43 -0.08
CA ALA A 54 -14.14 2.00 -0.93
C ALA A 54 -13.69 3.33 -1.56
N ALA A 55 -13.02 4.21 -0.79
CA ALA A 55 -12.48 5.46 -1.28
C ALA A 55 -11.43 5.25 -2.38
N VAL A 56 -10.50 4.30 -2.18
CA VAL A 56 -9.46 3.98 -3.17
C VAL A 56 -10.09 3.41 -4.44
N ARG A 57 -11.01 2.44 -4.33
CA ARG A 57 -11.71 1.86 -5.50
C ARG A 57 -12.48 2.91 -6.26
N GLY A 58 -13.24 3.77 -5.56
CA GLY A 58 -13.99 4.86 -6.17
C GLY A 58 -13.08 5.88 -6.88
N ALA A 59 -11.93 6.21 -6.30
CA ALA A 59 -10.95 7.10 -6.91
C ALA A 59 -10.32 6.49 -8.18
N VAL A 60 -9.95 5.20 -8.12
CA VAL A 60 -9.41 4.44 -9.26
C VAL A 60 -10.41 4.41 -10.42
N GLU A 61 -11.69 4.14 -10.13
CA GLU A 61 -12.76 4.12 -11.11
C GLU A 61 -13.03 5.51 -11.72
N ALA A 62 -13.17 6.52 -10.87
CA ALA A 62 -13.44 7.90 -11.30
C ALA A 62 -12.35 8.47 -12.24
N GLU A 63 -11.09 8.12 -11.99
CA GLU A 63 -9.95 8.56 -12.79
C GLU A 63 -9.59 7.56 -13.91
N LYS A 64 -10.39 6.51 -14.09
CA LYS A 64 -10.19 5.47 -15.14
C LYS A 64 -8.77 4.89 -15.12
N LEU A 65 -8.26 4.62 -13.93
CA LEU A 65 -6.92 4.06 -13.74
C LEU A 65 -6.94 2.56 -14.04
N GLU A 66 -6.86 2.21 -15.29
CA GLU A 66 -6.78 0.80 -15.72
C GLU A 66 -5.55 0.10 -15.14
N ARG A 67 -5.55 -1.24 -15.13
CA ARG A 67 -4.48 -2.08 -14.59
C ARG A 67 -4.14 -1.76 -13.12
N SER A 68 -5.15 -1.34 -12.33
CA SER A 68 -5.02 -1.05 -10.91
C SER A 68 -5.51 -2.21 -10.04
N PHE A 69 -4.71 -2.56 -9.03
CA PHE A 69 -4.99 -3.61 -8.06
C PHE A 69 -5.03 -3.01 -6.66
N VAL A 70 -6.20 -3.05 -6.02
CA VAL A 70 -6.37 -2.62 -4.63
C VAL A 70 -6.19 -3.85 -3.75
N VAL A 71 -5.12 -3.88 -2.97
CA VAL A 71 -4.66 -5.04 -2.22
C VAL A 71 -4.30 -4.68 -0.78
N PRO A 72 -4.34 -5.62 0.16
CA PRO A 72 -3.90 -5.34 1.52
C PRO A 72 -2.39 -5.07 1.57
N PRO A 73 -1.92 -4.24 2.53
CA PRO A 73 -0.49 -3.94 2.69
C PRO A 73 0.38 -5.19 2.91
N THR A 74 -0.23 -6.26 3.40
CA THR A 74 0.45 -7.51 3.78
C THR A 74 0.44 -8.59 2.69
N ILE A 75 0.06 -8.25 1.45
CA ILE A 75 -0.10 -9.27 0.39
C ILE A 75 1.22 -9.95 0.00
N PHE A 76 2.33 -9.24 0.08
CA PHE A 76 3.66 -9.76 -0.27
C PHE A 76 4.62 -9.88 0.92
N GLY A 77 4.15 -9.63 2.15
CA GLY A 77 4.98 -9.66 3.34
C GLY A 77 4.33 -8.90 4.50
N PRO A 78 5.07 -8.59 5.57
CA PRO A 78 4.52 -7.90 6.73
C PRO A 78 4.12 -6.44 6.43
N GLN A 79 4.66 -5.86 5.37
CA GLN A 79 4.43 -4.48 4.94
C GLN A 79 4.74 -4.31 3.45
N PRO A 80 4.28 -3.23 2.78
CA PRO A 80 4.79 -2.85 1.47
C PRO A 80 6.30 -2.53 1.55
N THR A 81 7.03 -2.88 0.50
CA THR A 81 8.48 -2.63 0.41
C THR A 81 8.75 -1.19 -0.05
N THR A 82 8.21 -0.22 0.68
CA THR A 82 8.27 1.23 0.41
C THR A 82 8.46 1.97 1.72
N ASP A 83 8.73 3.27 1.67
CA ASP A 83 8.85 4.11 2.87
C ASP A 83 7.54 4.17 3.66
N GLY A 84 6.38 4.09 3.00
CA GLY A 84 5.07 4.00 3.64
C GLY A 84 4.89 2.75 4.51
N GLY A 85 5.62 1.67 4.21
CA GLY A 85 5.55 0.43 4.95
C GLY A 85 5.88 0.58 6.44
N PHE A 86 6.78 1.47 6.80
CA PHE A 86 7.13 1.73 8.20
C PHE A 86 5.97 2.34 8.99
N PHE A 87 5.15 3.17 8.37
CA PHE A 87 3.92 3.70 8.99
C PHE A 87 2.89 2.61 9.23
N HIS A 88 2.78 1.66 8.29
CA HIS A 88 1.90 0.50 8.45
C HIS A 88 2.27 -0.33 9.68
N LEU A 89 3.56 -0.58 9.94
CA LEU A 89 4.04 -1.33 11.12
C LEU A 89 3.68 -0.65 12.44
N GLU A 90 3.57 0.67 12.45
CA GLU A 90 3.13 1.46 13.62
C GLU A 90 1.60 1.57 13.72
N GLY A 91 0.85 0.88 12.86
CA GLY A 91 -0.61 0.88 12.87
C GLY A 91 -1.24 2.15 12.32
N VAL A 92 -0.50 2.94 11.54
CA VAL A 92 -1.06 4.08 10.81
C VAL A 92 -1.85 3.57 9.60
N PRO A 93 -3.11 4.02 9.40
CA PRO A 93 -3.85 3.71 8.19
C PRO A 93 -3.07 4.16 6.95
N LEU A 94 -2.92 3.25 5.97
CA LEU A 94 -2.04 3.42 4.82
C LEU A 94 -2.81 3.29 3.52
N VAL A 95 -2.52 4.17 2.57
CA VAL A 95 -2.68 3.94 1.14
C VAL A 95 -1.34 4.18 0.47
N ASN A 96 -0.77 3.15 -0.13
CA ASN A 96 0.50 3.24 -0.81
C ASN A 96 0.33 2.86 -2.29
N PHE A 97 0.55 3.82 -3.17
CA PHE A 97 0.59 3.61 -4.61
C PHE A 97 2.01 3.29 -5.06
N LEU A 98 2.15 2.25 -5.85
CA LEU A 98 3.42 1.81 -6.42
C LEU A 98 3.20 1.19 -7.80
N THR A 99 4.10 1.45 -8.74
CA THR A 99 4.35 0.57 -9.88
C THR A 99 5.72 -0.08 -9.70
N ALA A 100 5.86 -1.35 -10.08
CA ALA A 100 7.09 -2.12 -9.86
C ALA A 100 7.60 -2.74 -11.17
N PRO A 101 8.11 -1.94 -12.12
CA PRO A 101 8.64 -2.45 -13.37
C PRO A 101 9.93 -3.24 -13.13
N PHE A 102 10.26 -4.15 -14.04
CA PHE A 102 11.45 -4.99 -13.91
C PHE A 102 12.77 -4.21 -13.92
N TYR A 103 12.76 -2.99 -14.45
CA TYR A 103 13.93 -2.10 -14.49
C TYR A 103 14.05 -1.16 -13.28
N LEU A 104 13.15 -1.29 -12.30
CA LEU A 104 13.19 -0.50 -11.08
C LEU A 104 14.54 -0.70 -10.36
N PHE A 105 15.19 0.40 -9.97
CA PHE A 105 16.53 0.45 -9.38
C PHE A 105 17.68 0.07 -10.34
N ASP A 106 17.41 -0.12 -11.64
CA ASP A 106 18.45 -0.32 -12.65
C ASP A 106 18.89 1.03 -13.25
N ALA A 107 20.10 1.06 -13.86
CA ALA A 107 20.61 2.24 -14.56
C ALA A 107 19.73 2.66 -15.75
N MET A 108 18.88 1.76 -16.27
CA MET A 108 17.92 2.06 -17.33
C MET A 108 16.64 2.72 -16.83
N ASP A 109 16.44 2.88 -15.53
CA ASP A 109 15.29 3.58 -14.93
C ASP A 109 15.46 5.09 -15.07
N THR A 110 15.13 5.60 -16.24
CA THR A 110 15.33 6.97 -16.68
C THR A 110 13.99 7.66 -16.95
N LEU A 111 13.98 8.98 -17.12
CA LEU A 111 12.74 9.79 -17.24
C LEU A 111 11.83 9.40 -18.41
N ASP A 112 12.32 8.73 -19.43
CA ASP A 112 11.53 8.18 -20.53
C ASP A 112 10.66 6.98 -20.11
N LYS A 113 10.95 6.38 -18.96
CA LYS A 113 10.20 5.27 -18.38
C LYS A 113 8.96 5.71 -17.60
N ILE A 114 8.77 7.01 -17.38
CA ILE A 114 7.58 7.54 -16.70
C ILE A 114 6.39 7.49 -17.66
N HIS A 115 5.28 6.90 -17.21
CA HIS A 115 4.01 6.98 -17.92
C HIS A 115 3.34 8.33 -17.66
N ARG A 116 3.74 9.34 -18.41
CA ARG A 116 3.34 10.76 -18.20
C ARG A 116 1.83 10.97 -18.18
N ALA A 117 1.09 10.22 -19.03
CA ALA A 117 -0.37 10.31 -19.07
C ALA A 117 -1.04 9.85 -17.74
N SER A 118 -0.36 9.07 -16.93
CA SER A 118 -0.86 8.65 -15.60
C SER A 118 -0.68 9.70 -14.51
N LEU A 119 0.22 10.65 -14.65
CA LEU A 119 0.59 11.55 -13.54
C LEU A 119 -0.62 12.34 -13.03
N VAL A 120 -1.38 12.99 -13.92
CA VAL A 120 -2.56 13.77 -13.52
C VAL A 120 -3.68 12.88 -12.97
N PRO A 121 -4.10 11.77 -13.61
CA PRO A 121 -5.11 10.88 -13.03
C PRO A 121 -4.70 10.28 -11.68
N VAL A 122 -3.46 9.84 -11.49
CA VAL A 122 -2.98 9.32 -10.20
C VAL A 122 -3.01 10.42 -9.13
N THR A 123 -2.58 11.64 -9.45
CA THR A 123 -2.66 12.77 -8.53
C THR A 123 -4.11 13.08 -8.14
N ARG A 124 -5.04 13.07 -9.09
CA ARG A 124 -6.47 13.29 -8.78
C ARG A 124 -7.04 12.19 -7.91
N ALA A 125 -6.68 10.93 -8.17
CA ALA A 125 -7.09 9.82 -7.32
C ALA A 125 -6.56 10.00 -5.89
N ALA A 126 -5.30 10.38 -5.73
CA ALA A 126 -4.71 10.69 -4.42
C ALA A 126 -5.47 11.81 -3.69
N VAL A 127 -5.78 12.91 -4.38
CA VAL A 127 -6.58 14.02 -3.81
C VAL A 127 -7.95 13.53 -3.35
N ARG A 128 -8.69 12.76 -4.17
CA ARG A 128 -9.99 12.18 -3.80
C ARG A 128 -9.90 11.30 -2.56
N ILE A 129 -8.85 10.49 -2.46
CA ILE A 129 -8.62 9.63 -1.30
C ILE A 129 -8.41 10.49 -0.04
N VAL A 130 -7.57 11.51 -0.09
CA VAL A 130 -7.35 12.45 1.03
C VAL A 130 -8.65 13.17 1.41
N GLU A 131 -9.39 13.69 0.44
CA GLU A 131 -10.67 14.37 0.68
C GLU A 131 -11.69 13.45 1.34
N SER A 132 -11.68 12.13 1.04
CA SER A 132 -12.58 11.14 1.67
C SER A 132 -12.33 10.98 3.17
N THR A 133 -11.16 11.38 3.67
CA THR A 133 -10.81 11.35 5.09
C THR A 133 -11.16 12.65 5.83
N ALA A 134 -11.66 13.67 5.13
CA ALA A 134 -12.01 14.95 5.74
C ALA A 134 -13.06 14.77 6.85
N GLY A 135 -12.79 15.35 8.00
CA GLY A 135 -13.66 15.25 9.19
C GLY A 135 -13.58 13.91 9.94
N VAL A 136 -12.75 12.97 9.51
CA VAL A 136 -12.51 11.71 10.23
C VAL A 136 -11.39 11.91 11.23
N SER A 137 -11.60 11.54 12.50
CA SER A 137 -10.53 11.55 13.49
C SER A 137 -9.63 10.31 13.33
N ALA A 138 -8.38 10.42 13.77
CA ALA A 138 -7.45 9.29 13.76
C ALA A 138 -7.96 8.11 14.61
N ALA A 139 -8.63 8.39 15.73
CA ALA A 139 -9.24 7.37 16.57
C ALA A 139 -10.40 6.65 15.86
N ALA A 140 -11.27 7.40 15.18
CA ALA A 140 -12.37 6.82 14.41
C ALA A 140 -11.85 5.98 13.23
N MET A 141 -10.79 6.42 12.56
CA MET A 141 -10.18 5.65 11.49
C MET A 141 -9.58 4.34 12.00
N ARG A 142 -8.86 4.37 13.11
CA ARG A 142 -8.28 3.16 13.74
C ARG A 142 -9.31 2.26 14.41
N GLY A 143 -10.41 2.79 14.90
CA GLY A 143 -11.50 2.02 15.47
C GLY A 143 -12.18 1.11 14.43
N GLU A 144 -12.27 1.53 13.17
CA GLU A 144 -12.70 0.68 12.06
C GLU A 144 -11.72 -0.50 11.86
N ALA A 145 -10.40 -0.30 12.06
CA ALA A 145 -9.39 -1.35 11.98
C ALA A 145 -9.50 -2.33 13.15
N ASP A 146 -9.67 -1.84 14.37
CA ASP A 146 -9.79 -2.66 15.57
C ASP A 146 -11.04 -3.55 15.56
N GLY A 147 -12.14 -3.07 14.99
CA GLY A 147 -13.37 -3.84 14.79
C GLY A 147 -13.18 -5.05 13.84
N GLN A 148 -12.18 -5.01 12.96
CA GLN A 148 -11.83 -6.12 12.08
C GLN A 148 -10.75 -7.05 12.67
N THR A 149 -9.99 -6.59 13.67
CA THR A 149 -8.90 -7.34 14.29
C THR A 149 -9.36 -8.30 15.40
N SER A 150 -10.67 -8.36 15.71
CA SER A 150 -11.20 -9.32 16.70
C SER A 150 -11.08 -10.80 16.28
N VAL A 151 -10.40 -11.08 15.16
CA VAL A 151 -9.92 -12.43 14.78
C VAL A 151 -8.45 -12.65 15.23
N ARG A 152 -7.93 -11.89 16.20
CA ARG A 152 -6.72 -12.24 16.93
C ARG A 152 -7.04 -13.26 18.01
N GLY A 153 -7.27 -14.50 17.62
CA GLY A 153 -7.61 -15.59 18.53
C GLY A 153 -7.15 -16.95 18.07
N ALA A 154 -5.99 -17.04 17.44
CA ALA A 154 -5.27 -18.30 17.34
C ALA A 154 -3.86 -18.07 17.87
N GLY A 155 -3.72 -18.08 19.18
CA GLY A 155 -2.42 -18.22 19.84
C GLY A 155 -1.72 -19.48 19.34
N PRO A 156 -0.38 -19.55 19.39
CA PRO A 156 0.37 -20.70 18.93
C PRO A 156 -0.12 -21.93 19.71
N LEU A 157 -0.40 -22.99 18.98
CA LEU A 157 -0.73 -24.31 19.52
C LEU A 157 0.24 -24.66 20.65
N GLY A 158 -0.26 -24.59 21.90
CA GLY A 158 0.47 -24.99 23.08
C GLY A 158 0.78 -26.49 23.00
N LEU A 159 2.01 -26.81 22.65
CA LEU A 159 2.58 -28.14 22.86
C LEU A 159 2.60 -28.38 24.37
N ARG A 160 1.61 -29.15 24.88
CA ARG A 160 1.65 -29.66 26.24
C ARG A 160 2.88 -30.57 26.39
N PRO A 161 3.72 -30.38 27.40
CA PRO A 161 4.82 -31.29 27.64
C PRO A 161 4.25 -32.65 28.05
N ARG A 162 4.67 -33.69 27.36
CA ARG A 162 4.36 -35.09 27.64
C ARG A 162 4.99 -35.44 29.00
N LYS A 163 4.17 -35.70 30.05
CA LYS A 163 4.64 -36.28 31.29
C LYS A 163 5.26 -37.64 30.98
N ARG A 164 6.55 -37.79 31.26
CA ARG A 164 7.19 -39.13 31.38
C ARG A 164 6.67 -39.74 32.63
N GLY A 165 5.91 -40.84 32.51
CA GLY A 165 5.60 -41.73 33.64
C GLY A 165 6.86 -42.48 34.01
N GLY A 166 7.22 -42.42 35.27
CA GLY A 166 8.21 -43.31 35.86
C GLY A 166 7.57 -44.64 36.30
N SER A 167 8.29 -45.67 36.14
CA SER A 167 8.39 -46.86 37.01
C SER A 167 9.65 -47.59 36.61
#